data_a1e52d7b947e31db1939a91755d4dd48
#
_entry.id   a1e52d7b947e31db1939a91755d4dd48
#
_cell.length_a   1.000
_cell.length_b   1.000
_cell.length_c   1.000
_cell.angle_alpha   90.00
_cell.angle_beta   90.00
_cell.angle_gamma   90.00
#
_symmetry.space_group_name_H-M   'P 1'
#
loop_
_entity.id
_entity.type
_entity.pdbx_description
1 polymer ?
#
loop_
_entity_poly.entity_id
_entity_poly.type
_entity_poly.pdbx_seq_one_letter_code
_entity_poly.pdbx_strand_id
1 'polypeptide(L)'
;KDVMDRLMPKNRMLCDTRKMVFYYRPSPDRKRILFGGRVSLNESDPVATAKPLRNELIRIFPELKKVKISHSWSGFVAFTFDKLMHVGRQKEMYYAMGYCGSGVGMASYLGMKIGLMAADDATGQTAFSEIPFLGRLYYQGNPWFMGPTISYYRLHDRLSL
;
A
#
# COMPACT_ATOMS: atom_id res chain seq x y z
N LYS A 1 -12.84 -21.90 9.22
CA LYS A 1 -13.41 -20.83 10.08
C LYS A 1 -12.74 -20.87 11.46
N ASP A 2 -12.74 -22.00 12.13
CA ASP A 2 -12.22 -22.16 13.49
C ASP A 2 -10.75 -21.74 13.66
N VAL A 3 -9.91 -22.04 12.66
CA VAL A 3 -8.51 -21.59 12.63
C VAL A 3 -8.44 -20.07 12.59
N MET A 4 -9.26 -19.42 11.75
CA MET A 4 -9.28 -17.94 11.65
C MET A 4 -9.85 -17.31 12.93
N ASP A 5 -10.84 -17.93 13.56
CA ASP A 5 -11.41 -17.45 14.82
C ASP A 5 -10.38 -17.48 15.96
N ARG A 6 -9.47 -18.45 15.94
CA ARG A 6 -8.37 -18.55 16.90
C ARG A 6 -7.22 -17.60 16.57
N LEU A 7 -6.77 -17.52 15.32
CA LEU A 7 -5.65 -16.68 14.93
C LEU A 7 -5.98 -15.18 14.93
N MET A 8 -7.22 -14.84 14.57
CA MET A 8 -7.68 -13.45 14.45
C MET A 8 -9.07 -13.26 15.09
N PRO A 9 -9.18 -13.41 16.42
CA PRO A 9 -10.48 -13.44 17.11
C PRO A 9 -11.26 -12.13 16.97
N LYS A 10 -10.59 -11.00 16.92
CA LYS A 10 -11.22 -9.68 16.83
C LYS A 10 -11.60 -9.27 15.40
N ASN A 11 -11.33 -10.10 14.40
CA ASN A 11 -11.63 -9.84 12.98
C ASN A 11 -11.12 -8.47 12.47
N ARG A 12 -9.94 -8.03 12.93
CA ARG A 12 -9.35 -6.73 12.57
C ARG A 12 -8.33 -6.88 11.46
N MET A 13 -8.10 -5.80 10.74
CA MET A 13 -6.91 -5.65 9.93
C MET A 13 -5.72 -5.36 10.85
N LEU A 14 -4.61 -6.01 10.59
CA LEU A 14 -3.36 -5.86 11.33
C LEU A 14 -2.26 -5.44 10.38
N CYS A 15 -1.39 -4.57 10.87
CA CYS A 15 -0.13 -4.21 10.24
C CYS A 15 0.99 -4.45 11.24
N ASP A 16 2.14 -4.90 10.77
CA ASP A 16 3.32 -4.99 11.61
C ASP A 16 4.08 -3.65 11.68
N THR A 17 5.13 -3.59 12.49
CA THR A 17 5.94 -2.37 12.71
C THR A 17 7.21 -2.32 11.88
N ARG A 18 7.41 -3.24 10.95
CA ARG A 18 8.58 -3.28 10.06
C ARG A 18 8.61 -2.09 9.11
N LYS A 19 9.79 -1.73 8.63
CA LYS A 19 9.95 -0.77 7.52
C LYS A 19 9.37 -1.32 6.22
N MET A 20 9.53 -2.63 6.01
CA MET A 20 8.88 -3.38 4.93
C MET A 20 7.60 -4.03 5.46
N VAL A 21 6.62 -3.19 5.76
CA VAL A 21 5.38 -3.56 6.44
C VAL A 21 4.63 -4.70 5.76
N PHE A 22 4.15 -5.64 6.57
CA PHE A 22 3.13 -6.60 6.18
C PHE A 22 1.79 -6.22 6.79
N TYR A 23 0.73 -6.43 6.03
CA TYR A 23 -0.64 -6.19 6.46
C TYR A 23 -1.50 -7.41 6.14
N TYR A 24 -2.37 -7.75 7.04
CA TYR A 24 -3.19 -8.94 6.90
C TYR A 24 -4.53 -8.81 7.63
N ARG A 25 -5.51 -9.50 7.10
CA ARG A 25 -6.85 -9.58 7.69
C ARG A 25 -7.57 -10.86 7.27
N PRO A 26 -8.56 -11.33 8.03
CA PRO A 26 -9.46 -12.36 7.55
C PRO A 26 -10.36 -11.84 6.43
N SER A 27 -10.81 -12.72 5.55
CA SER A 27 -11.91 -12.42 4.62
C SER A 27 -13.23 -12.24 5.39
N PRO A 28 -14.23 -11.54 4.82
CA PRO A 28 -15.52 -11.33 5.49
C PRO A 28 -16.19 -12.62 5.95
N ASP A 29 -16.07 -13.69 5.16
CA ASP A 29 -16.60 -15.03 5.47
C ASP A 29 -15.73 -15.83 6.46
N ARG A 30 -14.57 -15.27 6.87
CA ARG A 30 -13.58 -15.87 7.79
C ARG A 30 -13.02 -17.24 7.33
N LYS A 31 -13.06 -17.51 6.03
CA LYS A 31 -12.52 -18.76 5.46
C LYS A 31 -11.13 -18.61 4.85
N ARG A 32 -10.69 -17.38 4.63
CA ARG A 32 -9.40 -17.04 4.00
C ARG A 32 -8.70 -15.96 4.80
N ILE A 33 -7.37 -15.88 4.67
CA ILE A 33 -6.56 -14.76 5.10
C ILE A 33 -6.08 -14.00 3.86
N LEU A 34 -6.23 -12.69 3.87
CA LEU A 34 -5.59 -11.78 2.94
C LEU A 34 -4.30 -11.32 3.58
N PHE A 35 -3.18 -11.51 2.87
CA PHE A 35 -1.86 -11.15 3.35
C PHE A 35 -1.12 -10.37 2.28
N GLY A 36 -0.65 -9.19 2.60
CA GLY A 36 0.03 -8.31 1.67
C GLY A 36 1.31 -7.72 2.25
N GLY A 37 2.17 -7.29 1.36
CA GLY A 37 3.42 -6.63 1.71
C GLY A 37 4.18 -6.21 0.45
N ARG A 38 5.24 -5.44 0.63
CA ARG A 38 6.09 -5.04 -0.49
C ARG A 38 7.07 -6.16 -0.84
N VAL A 39 7.03 -6.66 -2.07
CA VAL A 39 7.90 -7.75 -2.55
C VAL A 39 8.83 -7.34 -3.69
N SER A 40 8.47 -6.35 -4.50
CA SER A 40 9.24 -5.94 -5.68
C SER A 40 9.24 -4.43 -5.87
N LEU A 41 10.22 -3.93 -6.63
CA LEU A 41 10.29 -2.56 -7.14
C LEU A 41 9.64 -2.42 -8.50
N ASN A 42 9.64 -3.50 -9.27
CA ASN A 42 9.13 -3.56 -10.62
C ASN A 42 7.85 -4.39 -10.64
N GLU A 43 7.11 -4.24 -11.73
CA GLU A 43 6.04 -5.17 -12.03
C GLU A 43 6.59 -6.59 -12.06
N SER A 44 5.99 -7.48 -11.33
CA SER A 44 6.44 -8.85 -11.22
C SER A 44 5.25 -9.79 -11.28
N ASP A 45 5.51 -10.99 -11.81
CA ASP A 45 4.53 -12.04 -11.87
C ASP A 45 3.93 -12.31 -10.47
N PRO A 46 2.61 -12.18 -10.31
CA PRO A 46 1.95 -12.44 -9.04
C PRO A 46 2.19 -13.84 -8.49
N VAL A 47 2.41 -14.83 -9.36
CA VAL A 47 2.71 -16.21 -8.94
C VAL A 47 4.12 -16.28 -8.34
N ALA A 48 5.09 -15.63 -8.96
CA ALA A 48 6.45 -15.57 -8.44
C ALA A 48 6.54 -14.84 -7.09
N THR A 49 5.76 -13.77 -6.92
CA THR A 49 5.72 -12.98 -5.68
C THR A 49 4.91 -13.65 -4.55
N ALA A 50 4.05 -14.59 -4.87
CA ALA A 50 3.27 -15.33 -3.88
C ALA A 50 4.14 -16.15 -2.92
N LYS A 51 5.24 -16.76 -3.41
CA LYS A 51 6.11 -17.61 -2.60
C LYS A 51 6.80 -16.86 -1.44
N PRO A 52 7.47 -15.71 -1.65
CA PRO A 52 8.05 -14.94 -0.55
C PRO A 52 6.98 -14.43 0.44
N LEU A 53 5.83 -13.97 -0.04
CA LEU A 53 4.73 -13.55 0.86
C LEU A 53 4.21 -14.72 1.71
N ARG A 54 4.06 -15.91 1.10
CA ARG A 54 3.67 -17.12 1.83
C ARG A 54 4.68 -17.49 2.93
N ASN A 55 5.97 -17.37 2.65
CA ASN A 55 7.00 -17.66 3.64
C ASN A 55 6.89 -16.73 4.86
N GLU A 56 6.65 -15.44 4.64
CA GLU A 56 6.44 -14.48 5.74
C GLU A 56 5.13 -14.76 6.49
N LEU A 57 4.05 -15.11 5.78
CA LEU A 57 2.80 -15.53 6.42
C LEU A 57 3.02 -16.73 7.35
N ILE A 58 3.78 -17.74 6.92
CA ILE A 58 4.08 -18.93 7.73
C ILE A 58 4.97 -18.61 8.94
N ARG A 59 5.87 -17.60 8.83
CA ARG A 59 6.66 -17.14 9.98
C ARG A 59 5.77 -16.53 11.06
N ILE A 60 4.73 -15.79 10.66
CA ILE A 60 3.78 -15.16 11.59
C ILE A 60 2.77 -16.20 12.11
N PHE A 61 2.28 -17.08 11.24
CA PHE A 61 1.28 -18.09 11.52
C PHE A 61 1.75 -19.49 11.06
N PRO A 62 2.58 -20.19 11.83
CA PRO A 62 3.11 -21.51 11.45
C PRO A 62 2.03 -22.55 11.14
N GLU A 63 0.86 -22.42 11.74
CA GLU A 63 -0.29 -23.30 11.52
C GLU A 63 -0.80 -23.27 10.08
N LEU A 64 -0.54 -22.18 9.34
CA LEU A 64 -0.96 -22.01 7.96
C LEU A 64 -0.01 -22.67 6.95
N LYS A 65 1.01 -23.41 7.39
CA LYS A 65 1.99 -24.07 6.52
C LYS A 65 1.37 -24.98 5.46
N LYS A 66 0.25 -25.62 5.75
CA LYS A 66 -0.44 -26.55 4.83
C LYS A 66 -1.51 -25.87 3.97
N VAL A 67 -1.77 -24.58 4.17
CA VAL A 67 -2.81 -23.86 3.44
C VAL A 67 -2.34 -23.54 2.03
N LYS A 68 -3.21 -23.71 1.05
CA LYS A 68 -2.96 -23.36 -0.36
C LYS A 68 -3.26 -21.88 -0.60
N ILE A 69 -2.50 -21.27 -1.51
CA ILE A 69 -2.81 -19.95 -2.04
C ILE A 69 -3.90 -20.11 -3.08
N SER A 70 -5.01 -19.39 -2.93
CA SER A 70 -6.12 -19.39 -3.88
C SER A 70 -6.03 -18.28 -4.91
N HIS A 71 -5.52 -17.12 -4.52
CA HIS A 71 -5.38 -15.92 -5.36
C HIS A 71 -4.08 -15.21 -5.02
N SER A 72 -3.44 -14.64 -6.03
CA SER A 72 -2.30 -13.74 -5.90
C SER A 72 -2.44 -12.60 -6.90
N TRP A 73 -2.16 -11.38 -6.47
CA TRP A 73 -2.18 -10.20 -7.32
C TRP A 73 -1.14 -9.20 -6.84
N SER A 74 -0.79 -8.27 -7.69
CA SER A 74 0.10 -7.17 -7.39
C SER A 74 -0.48 -5.85 -7.89
N GLY A 75 0.06 -4.74 -7.43
CA GLY A 75 -0.28 -3.41 -7.86
C GLY A 75 0.79 -2.42 -7.43
N PHE A 76 0.85 -1.29 -8.12
CA PHE A 76 1.78 -0.22 -7.79
C PHE A 76 1.21 0.67 -6.70
N VAL A 77 2.10 1.18 -5.86
CA VAL A 77 1.80 2.23 -4.89
C VAL A 77 2.63 3.46 -5.26
N ALA A 78 1.95 4.56 -5.57
CA ALA A 78 2.60 5.83 -5.83
C ALA A 78 2.95 6.52 -4.52
N PHE A 79 4.24 6.81 -4.33
CA PHE A 79 4.76 7.59 -3.21
C PHE A 79 5.24 8.96 -3.69
N THR A 80 4.84 10.00 -2.99
CA THR A 80 5.39 11.34 -3.09
C THR A 80 6.56 11.52 -2.13
N PHE A 81 7.41 12.52 -2.33
CA PHE A 81 8.55 12.77 -1.44
C PHE A 81 8.15 13.25 -0.04
N ASP A 82 7.01 13.91 0.07
CA ASP A 82 6.40 14.35 1.34
C ASP A 82 5.48 13.31 1.98
N LYS A 83 5.20 12.21 1.26
CA LYS A 83 4.25 11.15 1.64
C LYS A 83 2.82 11.65 1.82
N LEU A 84 2.49 12.79 1.21
CA LEU A 84 1.16 13.38 1.21
C LEU A 84 0.49 13.18 -0.15
N MET A 85 -0.83 13.22 -0.12
CA MET A 85 -1.64 13.20 -1.34
C MET A 85 -1.70 14.60 -1.93
N HIS A 86 -1.80 14.67 -3.25
CA HIS A 86 -1.95 15.92 -3.98
C HIS A 86 -3.21 15.87 -4.83
N VAL A 87 -4.01 16.91 -4.75
CA VAL A 87 -5.23 17.08 -5.54
C VAL A 87 -5.31 18.52 -6.04
N GLY A 88 -5.76 18.70 -7.26
CA GLY A 88 -5.88 20.05 -7.82
C GLY A 88 -6.13 20.05 -9.32
N ARG A 89 -5.89 21.24 -9.91
CA ARG A 89 -5.97 21.46 -11.35
C ARG A 89 -4.64 21.98 -11.88
N GLN A 90 -4.19 21.41 -12.97
CA GLN A 90 -3.04 21.92 -13.72
C GLN A 90 -3.46 22.13 -15.18
N LYS A 91 -3.49 23.38 -15.62
CA LYS A 91 -4.12 23.75 -16.90
C LYS A 91 -5.58 23.23 -16.95
N GLU A 92 -5.90 22.42 -17.95
CA GLU A 92 -7.25 21.84 -18.12
C GLU A 92 -7.42 20.46 -17.46
N MET A 93 -6.38 19.94 -16.79
CA MET A 93 -6.43 18.62 -16.15
C MET A 93 -6.64 18.73 -14.64
N TYR A 94 -7.61 18.00 -14.14
CA TYR A 94 -7.77 17.75 -12.71
C TYR A 94 -6.98 16.50 -12.32
N TYR A 95 -6.37 16.51 -11.15
CA TYR A 95 -5.58 15.38 -10.68
C TYR A 95 -5.80 15.08 -9.20
N ALA A 96 -5.73 13.80 -8.85
CA ALA A 96 -5.55 13.32 -7.49
C ALA A 96 -4.56 12.16 -7.53
N MET A 97 -3.46 12.27 -6.81
CA MET A 97 -2.37 11.30 -6.87
C MET A 97 -1.57 11.22 -5.58
N GLY A 98 -0.65 10.23 -5.52
CA GLY A 98 0.28 10.12 -4.41
C GLY A 98 -0.35 9.60 -3.13
N TYR A 99 -1.28 8.65 -3.21
CA TYR A 99 -2.00 8.14 -2.04
C TYR A 99 -1.13 7.39 -1.02
N CYS A 100 0.11 7.07 -1.34
CA CYS A 100 1.11 6.49 -0.44
C CYS A 100 0.63 5.24 0.34
N GLY A 101 -0.27 4.46 -0.25
CA GLY A 101 -0.88 3.26 0.36
C GLY A 101 -2.28 3.48 0.95
N SER A 102 -2.74 4.72 1.11
CA SER A 102 -4.06 5.05 1.67
C SER A 102 -5.18 5.15 0.62
N GLY A 103 -4.96 4.65 -0.60
CA GLY A 103 -5.84 4.85 -1.75
C GLY A 103 -7.27 4.34 -1.54
N VAL A 104 -7.48 3.24 -0.82
CA VAL A 104 -8.81 2.66 -0.63
C VAL A 104 -9.80 3.67 0.01
N GLY A 105 -9.38 4.43 1.01
CA GLY A 105 -10.21 5.46 1.62
C GLY A 105 -10.14 6.80 0.88
N MET A 106 -8.92 7.25 0.58
CA MET A 106 -8.67 8.60 0.11
C MET A 106 -9.02 8.82 -1.36
N ALA A 107 -8.95 7.78 -2.21
CA ALA A 107 -9.31 7.93 -3.62
C ALA A 107 -10.79 8.31 -3.82
N SER A 108 -11.70 7.74 -3.02
CA SER A 108 -13.13 8.10 -3.06
C SER A 108 -13.35 9.54 -2.59
N TYR A 109 -12.71 9.93 -1.49
CA TYR A 109 -12.82 11.30 -0.98
C TYR A 109 -12.27 12.33 -1.95
N LEU A 110 -11.03 12.15 -2.44
CA LEU A 110 -10.40 13.09 -3.36
C LEU A 110 -11.05 13.04 -4.75
N GLY A 111 -11.57 11.91 -5.19
CA GLY A 111 -12.38 11.81 -6.41
C GLY A 111 -13.65 12.65 -6.34
N MET A 112 -14.35 12.61 -5.21
CA MET A 112 -15.50 13.50 -4.95
C MET A 112 -15.07 14.98 -5.00
N LYS A 113 -13.94 15.33 -4.37
CA LYS A 113 -13.42 16.70 -4.37
C LYS A 113 -13.05 17.18 -5.77
N ILE A 114 -12.47 16.32 -6.61
CA ILE A 114 -12.23 16.65 -8.02
C ILE A 114 -13.54 16.90 -8.77
N GLY A 115 -14.54 16.07 -8.55
CA GLY A 115 -15.85 16.28 -9.16
C GLY A 115 -16.47 17.64 -8.81
N LEU A 116 -16.36 18.05 -7.56
CA LEU A 116 -16.81 19.37 -7.10
C LEU A 116 -15.97 20.51 -7.70
N MET A 117 -14.64 20.37 -7.77
CA MET A 117 -13.78 21.34 -8.46
C MET A 117 -14.13 21.47 -9.94
N ALA A 118 -14.44 20.38 -10.62
CA ALA A 118 -14.81 20.40 -12.02
C ALA A 118 -16.20 21.02 -12.26
N ALA A 119 -17.04 21.03 -11.24
CA ALA A 119 -18.33 21.72 -11.23
C ALA A 119 -18.25 23.18 -10.72
N ASP A 120 -17.05 23.73 -10.56
CA ASP A 120 -16.76 25.04 -10.00
C ASP A 120 -17.38 25.28 -8.59
N ASP A 121 -17.56 24.19 -7.82
CA ASP A 121 -18.04 24.26 -6.43
C ASP A 121 -16.85 24.50 -5.48
N ALA A 122 -16.94 25.59 -4.71
CA ALA A 122 -15.89 25.98 -3.75
C ALA A 122 -15.61 24.90 -2.67
N THR A 123 -16.56 24.03 -2.37
CA THR A 123 -16.40 22.94 -1.42
C THR A 123 -15.51 21.81 -1.96
N GLY A 124 -15.12 21.86 -3.25
CA GLY A 124 -14.11 20.98 -3.85
C GLY A 124 -12.73 21.18 -3.25
N GLN A 125 -12.38 22.35 -2.78
CA GLN A 125 -11.08 22.64 -2.17
C GLN A 125 -10.86 21.84 -0.88
N THR A 126 -9.59 21.46 -0.66
CA THR A 126 -9.17 20.71 0.53
C THR A 126 -7.77 21.17 0.96
N ALA A 127 -7.33 20.82 2.16
CA ALA A 127 -5.96 21.05 2.62
C ALA A 127 -4.90 20.40 1.69
N PHE A 128 -5.26 19.38 0.92
CA PHE A 128 -4.37 18.74 -0.05
C PHE A 128 -4.23 19.52 -1.36
N SER A 129 -5.11 20.48 -1.62
CA SER A 129 -5.09 21.30 -2.86
C SER A 129 -3.98 22.36 -2.84
N GLU A 130 -3.52 22.74 -1.67
CA GLU A 130 -2.54 23.81 -1.46
C GLU A 130 -1.11 23.29 -1.27
N ILE A 131 -0.94 21.95 -1.23
CA ILE A 131 0.37 21.33 -1.00
C ILE A 131 1.19 21.41 -2.29
N PRO A 132 2.35 22.10 -2.30
CA PRO A 132 3.23 22.15 -3.46
C PRO A 132 3.89 20.80 -3.70
N PHE A 133 4.10 20.42 -4.96
CA PHE A 133 4.90 19.24 -5.29
C PHE A 133 6.37 19.45 -4.91
N LEU A 134 6.89 18.57 -4.05
CA LEU A 134 8.30 18.55 -3.69
C LEU A 134 9.10 17.84 -4.76
N GLY A 135 9.77 18.63 -5.63
CA GLY A 135 10.79 18.11 -6.53
C GLY A 135 12.11 17.81 -5.80
N ARG A 136 12.94 16.97 -6.40
CA ARG A 136 14.32 16.73 -5.96
C ARG A 136 15.24 16.79 -7.17
N LEU A 137 16.33 17.54 -7.08
CA LEU A 137 17.26 17.75 -8.21
C LEU A 137 17.86 16.44 -8.74
N TYR A 138 18.00 15.44 -7.88
CA TYR A 138 18.53 14.12 -8.23
C TYR A 138 17.47 13.15 -8.81
N TYR A 139 16.21 13.57 -8.90
CA TYR A 139 15.11 12.73 -9.38
C TYR A 139 14.57 13.22 -10.71
N GLN A 140 14.74 12.43 -11.74
CA GLN A 140 14.28 12.70 -13.11
C GLN A 140 13.33 11.59 -13.60
N GLY A 141 12.41 11.13 -12.74
CA GLY A 141 11.43 10.08 -13.08
C GLY A 141 11.87 8.66 -12.76
N ASN A 142 13.17 8.37 -12.65
CA ASN A 142 13.68 7.06 -12.25
C ASN A 142 14.10 7.05 -10.77
N PRO A 143 13.44 6.25 -9.92
CA PRO A 143 13.76 6.17 -8.50
C PRO A 143 14.97 5.24 -8.23
N TRP A 144 16.14 5.53 -8.82
CA TRP A 144 17.37 4.74 -8.72
C TRP A 144 17.78 4.44 -7.27
N PHE A 145 17.47 5.34 -6.33
CA PHE A 145 17.75 5.19 -4.90
C PHE A 145 16.89 4.14 -4.19
N MET A 146 15.78 3.69 -4.80
CA MET A 146 14.85 2.75 -4.16
C MET A 146 15.48 1.38 -3.91
N GLY A 147 16.35 0.90 -4.79
CA GLY A 147 17.07 -0.38 -4.60
C GLY A 147 17.89 -0.39 -3.31
N PRO A 148 18.85 0.51 -3.15
CA PRO A 148 19.61 0.68 -1.92
C PRO A 148 18.73 0.90 -0.68
N THR A 149 17.69 1.73 -0.78
CA THR A 149 16.77 2.01 0.33
C THR A 149 16.04 0.76 0.82
N ILE A 150 15.53 -0.05 -0.10
CA ILE A 150 14.84 -1.31 0.26
C ILE A 150 15.81 -2.32 0.87
N SER A 151 17.04 -2.41 0.35
CA SER A 151 18.06 -3.27 0.90
C SER A 151 18.42 -2.87 2.34
N TYR A 152 18.55 -1.59 2.59
CA TYR A 152 18.75 -1.04 3.94
C TYR A 152 17.56 -1.37 4.86
N TYR A 153 16.31 -1.17 4.43
CA TYR A 153 15.13 -1.49 5.22
C TYR A 153 15.01 -2.98 5.55
N ARG A 154 15.34 -3.86 4.59
CA ARG A 154 15.39 -5.31 4.84
C ARG A 154 16.43 -5.70 5.87
N LEU A 155 17.60 -5.08 5.80
CA LEU A 155 18.65 -5.30 6.80
C LEU A 155 18.22 -4.80 8.17
N HIS A 156 17.70 -3.58 8.25
CA HIS A 156 17.16 -3.01 9.48
C HIS A 156 16.10 -3.91 10.11
N ASP A 157 15.11 -4.36 9.33
CA ASP A 157 14.04 -5.23 9.82
C ASP A 157 14.54 -6.61 10.30
N ARG A 158 15.67 -7.08 9.77
CA ARG A 158 16.31 -8.32 10.24
C ARG A 158 17.06 -8.15 11.56
N LEU A 159 17.61 -6.97 11.80
CA LEU A 159 18.39 -6.68 13.01
C LEU A 159 17.51 -6.21 14.18
N SER A 160 16.30 -5.73 13.89
CA SER A 160 15.36 -5.19 14.89
C SER A 160 14.32 -6.22 15.35
N LEU A 161 14.39 -7.44 14.84
CA LEU A 161 13.56 -8.60 15.23
C LEU A 161 14.40 -9.63 15.95
#